data_79bc2682d0f4418a3cf536337aa29cd1
#
_entry.id   79bc2682d0f4418a3cf536337aa29cd1
#
_cell.length_a   1.000
_cell.length_b   1.000
_cell.length_c   1.000
_cell.angle_alpha   90.00
_cell.angle_beta   90.00
_cell.angle_gamma   90.00
#
_symmetry.space_group_name_H-M   'P 1'
#
loop_
_entity.id
_entity.type
_entity.pdbx_description
1 polymer ?
#
loop_
_entity_poly.entity_id
_entity_poly.type
_entity_poly.pdbx_seq_one_letter_code
_entity_poly.pdbx_strand_id
1 'polypeptide(L)'
;MPCATIELAGDLLAANKAKTLFRNLALIGLGVHNVCIAQEQPAPTAKPPPYTELRYDEDYSYLRYASNRTDFFDPIKYIPLREPGDWFLTFGGQVRDRYEYFNNYLFGSGPQDVNGYNLLRVMANADLHLGPHLRIFTEGISATEQGRTGGGRPSDVNTIDLFQAFADVMFPLGEDSKFTIRGGRQVIVFGAERLIGVSDFTNVRRTFDGVRGTLTTPGNTVDLFYARPARVQPHTPDDDFPDTSISGVYDTCEIPVWEAARPRLEMYAFYANRQSITFNQTTAGENRYTFGARFTANPKPFDFDIEPDYQVGRFNGQTTHSFSIAAIAGYTLEQVALSPRPFLGFDIASGGHHDNPGNTFDQLFPSGHDKFGIIDAIGRQNIIAVHPGFTLNLLENKPGAERLTLLTQYRQFWRESTQDAVYTSSGSILRPSGGTDAKAIGGELDFQLNWQLDRHITSYAGYCHFFHGAFIAATGPHSDIDFAYTALTFTF
;
A
#
# COMPACT_ATOMS: atom_id res chain seq x y z
N MET A 1 -32.08 -39.74 -49.20
CA MET A 1 -33.10 -39.92 -48.17
C MET A 1 -32.85 -38.95 -47.08
N PRO A 2 -33.84 -38.19 -46.64
CA PRO A 2 -33.73 -36.86 -46.08
C PRO A 2 -33.97 -36.81 -44.56
N CYS A 3 -33.79 -35.60 -44.07
CA CYS A 3 -34.45 -35.02 -42.89
C CYS A 3 -33.86 -35.24 -41.50
N ALA A 4 -33.36 -34.13 -40.94
CA ALA A 4 -33.94 -33.56 -39.71
C ALA A 4 -33.28 -32.18 -39.41
N THR A 5 -33.80 -31.17 -40.03
CA THR A 5 -33.63 -29.77 -39.62
C THR A 5 -35.02 -29.19 -39.46
N ILE A 6 -35.54 -29.12 -38.23
CA ILE A 6 -36.62 -28.24 -37.76
C ILE A 6 -36.80 -28.55 -36.25
N GLU A 7 -36.21 -27.70 -35.39
CA GLU A 7 -36.69 -27.44 -34.03
C GLU A 7 -35.76 -26.44 -33.29
N LEU A 8 -35.59 -25.27 -33.86
CA LEU A 8 -34.93 -24.12 -33.15
C LEU A 8 -35.53 -22.76 -33.51
N ALA A 9 -36.70 -22.74 -34.13
CA ALA A 9 -37.37 -21.49 -34.50
C ALA A 9 -38.55 -21.12 -33.58
N GLY A 10 -38.91 -21.96 -32.62
CA GLY A 10 -40.07 -21.73 -31.73
C GLY A 10 -39.79 -20.78 -30.56
N ASP A 11 -38.59 -20.84 -29.97
CA ASP A 11 -38.33 -20.15 -28.73
C ASP A 11 -37.87 -18.68 -28.87
N LEU A 12 -37.43 -18.28 -30.06
CA LEU A 12 -37.09 -16.86 -30.35
C LEU A 12 -38.32 -15.97 -30.59
N LEU A 13 -39.46 -16.53 -30.96
CA LEU A 13 -40.71 -15.77 -31.20
C LEU A 13 -41.48 -15.50 -29.88
N ALA A 14 -41.32 -16.32 -28.86
CA ALA A 14 -41.96 -16.15 -27.55
C ALA A 14 -41.27 -15.05 -26.74
N ALA A 15 -39.95 -14.94 -26.80
CA ALA A 15 -39.18 -13.93 -26.11
C ALA A 15 -39.39 -12.49 -26.65
N ASN A 16 -39.67 -12.34 -27.96
CA ASN A 16 -39.95 -11.07 -28.57
C ASN A 16 -41.39 -10.53 -28.31
N LYS A 17 -42.39 -11.44 -28.10
CA LYS A 17 -43.75 -11.01 -27.75
C LYS A 17 -43.88 -10.51 -26.31
N ALA A 18 -43.10 -11.05 -25.37
CA ALA A 18 -43.07 -10.57 -23.98
C ALA A 18 -42.47 -9.15 -23.85
N LYS A 19 -41.45 -8.82 -24.64
CA LYS A 19 -40.85 -7.48 -24.66
C LYS A 19 -41.78 -6.41 -25.26
N THR A 20 -42.63 -6.77 -26.17
CA THR A 20 -43.59 -5.83 -26.79
C THR A 20 -44.81 -5.57 -25.90
N LEU A 21 -45.20 -6.53 -25.04
CA LEU A 21 -46.35 -6.35 -24.14
C LEU A 21 -46.00 -5.46 -22.95
N PHE A 22 -44.75 -5.47 -22.44
CA PHE A 22 -44.30 -4.56 -21.38
C PHE A 22 -44.08 -3.11 -21.86
N ARG A 23 -43.85 -2.91 -23.16
CA ARG A 23 -43.65 -1.57 -23.73
C ARG A 23 -44.96 -0.81 -23.98
N ASN A 24 -46.10 -1.49 -24.07
CA ASN A 24 -47.42 -0.88 -24.38
C ASN A 24 -48.29 -0.65 -23.15
N LEU A 25 -47.90 -1.07 -21.95
CA LEU A 25 -48.63 -0.82 -20.69
C LEU A 25 -48.15 0.42 -19.94
N ALA A 26 -47.11 1.10 -20.39
CA ALA A 26 -46.55 2.33 -19.80
C ALA A 26 -47.00 3.62 -20.50
N LEU A 27 -47.97 3.56 -21.46
CA LEU A 27 -48.37 4.68 -22.30
C LEU A 27 -49.84 5.13 -22.14
N ILE A 28 -50.44 4.95 -20.95
CA ILE A 28 -51.73 5.55 -20.65
C ILE A 28 -51.61 6.38 -19.37
N GLY A 29 -51.34 7.65 -19.55
CA GLY A 29 -51.54 8.70 -18.55
C GLY A 29 -50.31 9.54 -18.29
N LEU A 30 -50.15 10.63 -19.04
CA LEU A 30 -49.84 11.98 -18.54
C LEU A 30 -49.53 12.90 -19.75
N GLY A 31 -50.02 14.07 -19.67
CA GLY A 31 -50.14 15.06 -20.72
C GLY A 31 -48.82 15.47 -21.38
N VAL A 32 -48.96 15.87 -22.64
CA VAL A 32 -47.92 16.38 -23.54
C VAL A 32 -47.27 17.63 -22.94
N HIS A 33 -46.04 17.48 -22.43
CA HIS A 33 -45.06 18.56 -22.40
C HIS A 33 -43.94 18.12 -23.33
N ASN A 34 -43.68 18.88 -24.38
CA ASN A 34 -42.51 18.74 -25.23
C ASN A 34 -41.25 18.99 -24.36
N VAL A 35 -40.74 17.96 -23.75
CA VAL A 35 -39.37 17.93 -23.23
C VAL A 35 -38.49 17.65 -24.44
N CYS A 36 -37.76 18.65 -24.93
CA CYS A 36 -36.57 18.44 -25.74
C CYS A 36 -35.63 17.56 -24.93
N ILE A 37 -35.66 16.27 -25.18
CA ILE A 37 -34.61 15.36 -24.75
C ILE A 37 -33.41 15.77 -25.59
N ALA A 38 -32.47 16.53 -25.00
CA ALA A 38 -31.16 16.69 -25.57
C ALA A 38 -30.60 15.25 -25.73
N GLN A 39 -30.38 14.82 -26.97
CA GLN A 39 -29.64 13.60 -27.23
C GLN A 39 -28.22 13.85 -26.68
N GLU A 40 -27.95 13.27 -25.50
CA GLU A 40 -26.59 13.21 -25.01
C GLU A 40 -25.74 12.56 -26.10
N GLN A 41 -24.76 13.31 -26.62
CA GLN A 41 -23.75 12.72 -27.51
C GLN A 41 -23.05 11.61 -26.73
N PRO A 42 -22.88 10.42 -27.33
CA PRO A 42 -22.18 9.34 -26.66
C PRO A 42 -20.79 9.85 -26.30
N ALA A 43 -20.51 9.92 -24.99
CA ALA A 43 -19.18 10.22 -24.49
C ALA A 43 -18.18 9.19 -25.02
N PRO A 44 -16.94 9.58 -25.28
CA PRO A 44 -15.90 8.62 -25.60
C PRO A 44 -15.86 7.53 -24.52
N THR A 45 -15.78 6.27 -24.92
CA THR A 45 -15.72 5.12 -24.01
C THR A 45 -14.47 5.26 -23.11
N ALA A 46 -14.65 5.76 -21.91
CA ALA A 46 -13.58 5.88 -20.94
C ALA A 46 -13.23 4.46 -20.43
N LYS A 47 -11.95 4.14 -20.41
CA LYS A 47 -11.48 2.89 -19.82
C LYS A 47 -11.62 2.97 -18.30
N PRO A 48 -12.20 1.95 -17.63
CA PRO A 48 -12.29 1.92 -16.18
C PRO A 48 -10.90 2.09 -15.52
N PRO A 49 -10.74 2.94 -14.49
CA PRO A 49 -9.50 3.03 -13.76
C PRO A 49 -9.20 1.70 -13.05
N PRO A 50 -7.93 1.36 -12.83
CA PRO A 50 -7.58 0.24 -11.95
C PRO A 50 -8.05 0.53 -10.53
N TYR A 51 -8.30 -0.51 -9.74
CA TYR A 51 -8.45 -0.35 -8.30
C TYR A 51 -7.11 0.04 -7.69
N THR A 52 -7.14 1.04 -6.81
CA THR A 52 -5.95 1.59 -6.16
C THR A 52 -5.88 1.16 -4.69
N GLU A 53 -4.70 1.20 -4.11
CA GLU A 53 -4.51 0.94 -2.68
C GLU A 53 -5.25 1.98 -1.82
N LEU A 54 -5.26 3.24 -2.26
CA LEU A 54 -5.98 4.35 -1.65
C LEU A 54 -7.30 4.55 -2.41
N ARG A 55 -8.38 3.93 -1.93
CA ARG A 55 -9.68 3.90 -2.60
C ARG A 55 -10.24 5.31 -2.90
N TYR A 56 -9.82 6.30 -2.15
CA TYR A 56 -10.20 7.70 -2.39
C TYR A 56 -9.48 8.35 -3.58
N ASP A 57 -8.47 7.71 -4.19
CA ASP A 57 -7.84 8.18 -5.42
C ASP A 57 -8.56 7.72 -6.69
N GLU A 58 -9.60 6.91 -6.55
CA GLU A 58 -10.42 6.43 -7.66
C GLU A 58 -11.49 7.45 -8.04
N ASP A 59 -11.56 7.82 -9.32
CA ASP A 59 -12.60 8.73 -9.85
C ASP A 59 -13.58 7.95 -10.73
N TYR A 60 -14.82 7.87 -10.28
CA TYR A 60 -15.93 7.22 -10.99
C TYR A 60 -16.88 8.20 -11.68
N SER A 61 -16.54 9.48 -11.78
CA SER A 61 -17.36 10.50 -12.42
C SER A 61 -17.67 10.22 -13.91
N TYR A 62 -16.79 9.44 -14.58
CA TYR A 62 -16.99 9.00 -15.96
C TYR A 62 -18.21 8.09 -16.14
N LEU A 63 -18.71 7.44 -15.07
CA LEU A 63 -19.90 6.58 -15.08
C LEU A 63 -21.21 7.37 -15.11
N ARG A 64 -21.17 8.74 -15.12
CA ARG A 64 -22.34 9.57 -15.42
C ARG A 64 -22.95 9.22 -16.76
N TYR A 65 -22.13 8.78 -17.71
CA TYR A 65 -22.56 8.33 -19.02
C TYR A 65 -22.86 6.83 -19.00
N ALA A 66 -24.10 6.46 -19.29
CA ALA A 66 -24.53 5.06 -19.26
C ALA A 66 -23.74 4.15 -20.20
N SER A 67 -23.18 4.70 -21.29
CA SER A 67 -22.31 3.99 -22.25
C SER A 67 -21.00 3.49 -21.62
N ASN A 68 -20.55 4.09 -20.53
CA ASN A 68 -19.32 3.72 -19.82
C ASN A 68 -19.52 2.63 -18.78
N ARG A 69 -20.79 2.27 -18.49
CA ARG A 69 -21.15 1.25 -17.49
C ARG A 69 -21.03 -0.14 -18.13
N THR A 70 -19.93 -0.82 -17.85
CA THR A 70 -19.60 -2.11 -18.42
C THR A 70 -19.39 -3.21 -17.37
N ASP A 71 -19.33 -2.83 -16.09
CA ASP A 71 -19.09 -3.71 -14.97
C ASP A 71 -20.33 -3.91 -14.11
N PHE A 72 -20.41 -5.07 -13.44
CA PHE A 72 -21.53 -5.41 -12.54
C PHE A 72 -21.69 -4.41 -11.39
N PHE A 73 -20.57 -3.87 -10.88
CA PHE A 73 -20.56 -2.92 -9.75
C PHE A 73 -20.70 -1.46 -10.16
N ASP A 74 -20.67 -1.11 -11.44
CA ASP A 74 -20.80 0.28 -11.91
C ASP A 74 -22.03 1.02 -11.37
N PRO A 75 -23.21 0.39 -11.16
CA PRO A 75 -24.36 1.07 -10.58
C PRO A 75 -24.15 1.63 -9.17
N ILE A 76 -23.31 1.00 -8.36
CA ILE A 76 -22.98 1.48 -7.00
C ILE A 76 -21.73 2.38 -6.97
N LYS A 77 -20.98 2.44 -8.08
CA LYS A 77 -19.81 3.32 -8.21
C LYS A 77 -20.16 4.75 -8.55
N TYR A 78 -21.32 4.97 -9.14
CA TYR A 78 -21.83 6.31 -9.44
C TYR A 78 -23.33 6.37 -9.26
N ILE A 79 -23.76 6.89 -8.10
CA ILE A 79 -25.15 7.11 -7.73
C ILE A 79 -25.36 8.62 -7.74
N PRO A 80 -25.99 9.20 -8.79
CA PRO A 80 -26.22 10.63 -8.86
C PRO A 80 -27.22 11.05 -7.78
N LEU A 81 -26.93 12.13 -7.05
CA LEU A 81 -27.78 12.69 -6.00
C LEU A 81 -28.51 13.95 -6.47
N ARG A 82 -27.93 14.65 -7.45
CA ARG A 82 -28.46 15.88 -8.02
C ARG A 82 -28.01 16.06 -9.46
N GLU A 83 -28.89 16.60 -10.32
CA GLU A 83 -28.49 17.09 -11.64
C GLU A 83 -27.79 18.46 -11.50
N PRO A 84 -26.71 18.74 -12.30
CA PRO A 84 -26.26 18.02 -13.50
C PRO A 84 -25.33 16.85 -13.28
N GLY A 85 -25.26 16.25 -12.08
CA GLY A 85 -24.50 15.03 -11.83
C GLY A 85 -23.12 15.23 -11.21
N ASP A 86 -22.83 16.41 -10.68
CA ASP A 86 -21.61 16.72 -9.91
C ASP A 86 -21.74 16.37 -8.41
N TRP A 87 -22.95 16.00 -7.97
CA TRP A 87 -23.21 15.43 -6.66
C TRP A 87 -23.50 13.93 -6.83
N PHE A 88 -22.61 13.10 -6.33
CA PHE A 88 -22.76 11.65 -6.43
C PHE A 88 -22.14 10.93 -5.23
N LEU A 89 -22.58 9.69 -5.05
CA LEU A 89 -22.08 8.78 -4.03
C LEU A 89 -21.48 7.55 -4.71
N THR A 90 -20.33 7.13 -4.23
CA THR A 90 -19.63 5.91 -4.65
C THR A 90 -19.53 4.95 -3.48
N PHE A 91 -19.83 3.68 -3.71
CA PHE A 91 -19.52 2.59 -2.78
C PHE A 91 -18.44 1.66 -3.35
N GLY A 92 -17.61 1.15 -2.48
CA GLY A 92 -16.59 0.18 -2.81
C GLY A 92 -16.23 -0.70 -1.63
N GLY A 93 -15.39 -1.68 -1.90
CA GLY A 93 -14.93 -2.55 -0.83
C GLY A 93 -13.91 -3.58 -1.29
N GLN A 94 -13.36 -4.30 -0.31
CA GLN A 94 -12.37 -5.34 -0.50
C GLN A 94 -12.59 -6.46 0.52
N VAL A 95 -12.41 -7.69 0.08
CA VAL A 95 -12.29 -8.86 0.96
C VAL A 95 -10.97 -9.54 0.63
N ARG A 96 -10.11 -9.69 1.64
CA ARG A 96 -8.84 -10.42 1.52
C ARG A 96 -8.81 -11.57 2.51
N ASP A 97 -8.59 -12.77 2.02
CA ASP A 97 -8.32 -13.95 2.82
C ASP A 97 -6.87 -14.37 2.60
N ARG A 98 -6.09 -14.53 3.70
CA ARG A 98 -4.67 -14.85 3.66
C ARG A 98 -4.32 -15.91 4.68
N TYR A 99 -3.65 -16.97 4.22
CA TYR A 99 -3.06 -17.99 5.07
C TYR A 99 -1.55 -17.78 5.17
N GLU A 100 -1.01 -17.88 6.38
CA GLU A 100 0.42 -17.80 6.67
C GLU A 100 0.88 -19.01 7.50
N TYR A 101 2.08 -19.48 7.18
CA TYR A 101 2.77 -20.55 7.90
C TYR A 101 4.20 -20.12 8.18
N PHE A 102 4.58 -20.15 9.46
CA PHE A 102 5.95 -19.94 9.91
C PHE A 102 6.51 -21.20 10.57
N ASN A 103 7.72 -21.59 10.17
CA ASN A 103 8.55 -22.47 10.95
C ASN A 103 9.69 -21.64 11.59
N ASN A 104 9.89 -21.78 12.88
CA ASN A 104 10.90 -21.06 13.66
C ASN A 104 10.74 -19.52 13.63
N TYR A 105 9.50 -19.00 13.75
CA TYR A 105 9.25 -17.57 13.83
C TYR A 105 10.22 -16.87 14.78
N LEU A 106 10.77 -15.71 14.41
CA LEU A 106 11.82 -14.98 15.15
C LEU A 106 13.02 -15.86 15.54
N PHE A 107 13.47 -16.73 14.62
CA PHE A 107 14.60 -17.67 14.84
C PHE A 107 14.34 -18.70 15.94
N GLY A 108 13.10 -19.10 16.16
CA GLY A 108 12.70 -20.02 17.21
C GLY A 108 12.47 -19.33 18.56
N SER A 109 12.38 -18.01 18.62
CA SER A 109 12.06 -17.26 19.84
C SER A 109 10.57 -17.06 20.01
N GLY A 110 10.06 -17.22 21.25
CA GLY A 110 8.63 -17.03 21.56
C GLY A 110 7.73 -18.17 21.08
N PRO A 111 6.40 -17.97 21.10
CA PRO A 111 5.43 -18.96 20.63
C PRO A 111 5.63 -19.30 19.16
N GLN A 112 5.52 -20.58 18.82
CA GLN A 112 5.71 -21.08 17.45
C GLN A 112 4.37 -21.56 16.86
N ASP A 113 4.07 -21.11 15.64
CA ASP A 113 2.88 -21.49 14.87
C ASP A 113 3.17 -22.70 14.01
N VAL A 114 2.90 -23.90 14.53
CA VAL A 114 3.22 -25.16 13.82
C VAL A 114 2.17 -25.57 12.78
N ASN A 115 0.98 -24.93 12.79
CA ASN A 115 -0.13 -25.27 11.88
C ASN A 115 -0.50 -24.14 10.90
N GLY A 116 0.18 -22.98 11.04
CA GLY A 116 -0.20 -21.76 10.34
C GLY A 116 -1.49 -21.14 10.89
N TYR A 117 -1.87 -20.00 10.31
CA TYR A 117 -3.05 -19.24 10.73
C TYR A 117 -3.66 -18.49 9.55
N ASN A 118 -4.92 -18.14 9.71
CA ASN A 118 -5.68 -17.42 8.70
C ASN A 118 -5.95 -15.96 9.12
N LEU A 119 -5.89 -15.05 8.17
CA LEU A 119 -6.10 -13.62 8.32
C LEU A 119 -7.16 -13.16 7.32
N LEU A 120 -8.36 -12.86 7.82
CA LEU A 120 -9.45 -12.31 7.01
C LEU A 120 -9.56 -10.80 7.24
N ARG A 121 -9.58 -10.03 6.14
CA ARG A 121 -9.83 -8.59 6.14
C ARG A 121 -11.00 -8.26 5.22
N VAL A 122 -11.97 -7.54 5.76
CA VAL A 122 -13.11 -6.99 5.01
C VAL A 122 -13.08 -5.48 5.16
N MET A 123 -13.15 -4.75 4.05
CA MET A 123 -13.21 -3.29 4.03
C MET A 123 -14.39 -2.85 3.16
N ALA A 124 -15.03 -1.77 3.56
CA ALA A 124 -16.12 -1.15 2.80
C ALA A 124 -16.01 0.37 2.90
N ASN A 125 -16.12 1.06 1.77
CA ASN A 125 -16.02 2.52 1.71
C ASN A 125 -17.25 3.16 1.07
N ALA A 126 -17.50 4.41 1.50
CA ALA A 126 -18.44 5.33 0.90
C ALA A 126 -17.75 6.67 0.65
N ASP A 127 -17.92 7.20 -0.56
CA ASP A 127 -17.30 8.42 -1.04
C ASP A 127 -18.35 9.38 -1.60
N LEU A 128 -18.62 10.44 -0.86
CA LEU A 128 -19.64 11.43 -1.19
C LEU A 128 -19.01 12.68 -1.79
N HIS A 129 -19.28 12.94 -3.05
CA HIS A 129 -18.90 14.15 -3.76
C HIS A 129 -20.05 15.16 -3.78
N LEU A 130 -19.80 16.37 -3.30
CA LEU A 130 -20.74 17.49 -3.22
C LEU A 130 -20.23 18.65 -4.09
N GLY A 131 -20.19 18.40 -5.40
CA GLY A 131 -19.65 19.33 -6.39
C GLY A 131 -18.11 19.40 -6.35
N PRO A 132 -17.52 20.47 -6.90
CA PRO A 132 -16.07 20.59 -7.04
C PRO A 132 -15.33 21.00 -5.75
N HIS A 133 -16.06 21.28 -4.66
CA HIS A 133 -15.50 21.93 -3.48
C HIS A 133 -15.51 21.09 -2.21
N LEU A 134 -16.37 20.08 -2.12
CA LEU A 134 -16.52 19.31 -0.88
C LEU A 134 -16.62 17.82 -1.20
N ARG A 135 -15.88 17.01 -0.44
CA ARG A 135 -15.91 15.55 -0.46
C ARG A 135 -15.89 15.02 0.97
N ILE A 136 -16.62 13.96 1.21
CA ILE A 136 -16.58 13.21 2.47
C ILE A 136 -16.32 11.76 2.14
N PHE A 137 -15.25 11.20 2.70
CA PHE A 137 -14.88 9.80 2.52
C PHE A 137 -14.91 9.06 3.85
N THR A 138 -15.48 7.87 3.83
CA THR A 138 -15.48 6.96 4.98
C THR A 138 -15.15 5.55 4.54
N GLU A 139 -14.37 4.83 5.35
CA GLU A 139 -14.03 3.42 5.12
C GLU A 139 -14.00 2.67 6.43
N GLY A 140 -14.77 1.60 6.53
CA GLY A 140 -14.75 0.67 7.65
C GLY A 140 -13.83 -0.51 7.39
N ILE A 141 -13.29 -1.10 8.47
CA ILE A 141 -12.48 -2.32 8.44
C ILE A 141 -13.01 -3.34 9.45
N SER A 142 -12.95 -4.60 9.06
CA SER A 142 -13.04 -5.75 9.96
C SER A 142 -11.88 -6.68 9.63
N ALA A 143 -10.96 -6.86 10.58
CA ALA A 143 -9.79 -7.72 10.48
C ALA A 143 -9.82 -8.75 11.59
N THR A 144 -9.75 -10.03 11.22
CA THR A 144 -9.78 -11.15 12.17
C THR A 144 -8.64 -12.13 11.89
N GLU A 145 -8.23 -12.81 12.92
CA GLU A 145 -7.19 -13.83 12.89
C GLU A 145 -7.76 -15.15 13.48
N GLN A 146 -7.34 -16.27 12.92
CA GLN A 146 -7.70 -17.58 13.43
C GLN A 146 -6.52 -18.55 13.33
N GLY A 147 -6.13 -19.13 14.45
CA GLY A 147 -5.17 -20.24 14.51
C GLY A 147 -3.77 -19.86 14.99
N ARG A 148 -3.46 -18.58 15.19
CA ARG A 148 -2.14 -18.15 15.66
C ARG A 148 -1.91 -18.58 17.13
N THR A 149 -0.80 -19.21 17.37
CA THR A 149 -0.37 -19.56 18.73
C THR A 149 -0.08 -18.28 19.54
N GLY A 150 -0.74 -18.15 20.68
CA GLY A 150 -0.64 -16.94 21.53
C GLY A 150 -1.64 -15.84 21.18
N GLY A 151 -2.52 -16.06 20.18
CA GLY A 151 -3.57 -15.15 19.76
C GLY A 151 -3.11 -14.07 18.77
N GLY A 152 -4.08 -13.32 18.24
CA GLY A 152 -3.85 -12.26 17.26
C GLY A 152 -3.12 -11.05 17.86
N ARG A 153 -2.21 -10.48 17.09
CA ARG A 153 -1.50 -9.23 17.41
C ARG A 153 -2.35 -8.02 17.00
N PRO A 154 -2.05 -6.80 17.47
CA PRO A 154 -2.71 -5.59 16.99
C PRO A 154 -2.59 -5.38 15.47
N SER A 155 -1.55 -5.94 14.82
CA SER A 155 -1.42 -5.95 13.36
C SER A 155 -2.32 -6.98 12.66
N ASP A 156 -2.93 -7.91 13.41
CA ASP A 156 -3.70 -9.03 12.87
C ASP A 156 -5.21 -8.83 13.09
N VAL A 157 -5.60 -8.19 14.21
CA VAL A 157 -6.99 -8.10 14.66
C VAL A 157 -7.42 -6.65 14.90
N ASN A 158 -8.51 -6.28 14.24
CA ASN A 158 -9.35 -5.12 14.53
C ASN A 158 -10.77 -5.49 14.12
N THR A 159 -11.59 -5.93 15.08
CA THR A 159 -12.84 -6.66 14.79
C THR A 159 -13.83 -5.83 13.99
N ILE A 160 -13.95 -4.54 14.31
CA ILE A 160 -14.71 -3.55 13.56
C ILE A 160 -14.24 -2.15 13.95
N ASP A 161 -13.88 -1.34 12.96
CA ASP A 161 -13.47 0.03 13.20
C ASP A 161 -13.76 0.94 12.01
N LEU A 162 -13.79 2.24 12.28
CA LEU A 162 -13.79 3.29 11.27
C LEU A 162 -12.35 3.58 10.86
N PHE A 163 -11.88 2.85 9.84
CA PHE A 163 -10.51 2.88 9.37
C PHE A 163 -10.11 4.24 8.80
N GLN A 164 -10.98 4.85 7.97
CA GLN A 164 -10.82 6.21 7.48
C GLN A 164 -12.12 6.99 7.60
N ALA A 165 -12.04 8.26 8.00
CA ALA A 165 -13.14 9.21 7.98
C ALA A 165 -12.57 10.62 7.89
N PHE A 166 -12.69 11.24 6.72
CA PHE A 166 -12.20 12.58 6.49
C PHE A 166 -13.11 13.39 5.56
N ALA A 167 -12.93 14.71 5.62
CA ALA A 167 -13.52 15.64 4.68
C ALA A 167 -12.43 16.39 3.93
N ASP A 168 -12.64 16.60 2.63
CA ASP A 168 -11.82 17.43 1.76
C ASP A 168 -12.57 18.72 1.42
N VAL A 169 -11.93 19.85 1.63
CA VAL A 169 -12.33 21.14 1.07
C VAL A 169 -11.39 21.50 -0.06
N MET A 170 -11.91 21.61 -1.26
CA MET A 170 -11.13 21.76 -2.49
C MET A 170 -11.33 23.15 -3.09
N PHE A 171 -10.23 23.78 -3.48
CA PHE A 171 -10.16 25.08 -4.12
C PHE A 171 -9.54 24.93 -5.51
N PRO A 172 -10.32 24.89 -6.59
CA PRO A 172 -9.78 24.94 -7.94
C PRO A 172 -8.99 26.23 -8.16
N LEU A 173 -7.77 26.13 -8.70
CA LEU A 173 -6.85 27.26 -8.95
C LEU A 173 -6.58 27.43 -10.46
N GLY A 174 -7.59 27.16 -11.29
CA GLY A 174 -7.54 27.13 -12.73
C GLY A 174 -7.96 25.77 -13.28
N GLU A 175 -7.61 25.45 -14.54
CA GLU A 175 -8.06 24.22 -15.18
C GLU A 175 -7.35 22.97 -14.63
N ASP A 176 -6.05 23.06 -14.35
CA ASP A 176 -5.18 21.92 -14.02
C ASP A 176 -4.55 22.03 -12.62
N SER A 177 -5.02 22.95 -11.79
CA SER A 177 -4.44 23.17 -10.46
C SER A 177 -5.53 23.21 -9.39
N LYS A 178 -5.23 22.67 -8.22
CA LYS A 178 -6.14 22.70 -7.07
C LYS A 178 -5.36 22.72 -5.75
N PHE A 179 -5.96 23.34 -4.76
CA PHE A 179 -5.55 23.22 -3.36
C PHE A 179 -6.61 22.47 -2.58
N THR A 180 -6.22 21.43 -1.84
CA THR A 180 -7.12 20.60 -1.05
C THR A 180 -6.71 20.65 0.41
N ILE A 181 -7.66 20.90 1.32
CA ILE A 181 -7.47 20.74 2.76
C ILE A 181 -8.27 19.51 3.19
N ARG A 182 -7.57 18.51 3.73
CA ARG A 182 -8.14 17.29 4.29
C ARG A 182 -8.03 17.30 5.80
N GLY A 183 -9.11 16.99 6.49
CA GLY A 183 -9.12 16.85 7.95
C GLY A 183 -9.85 15.58 8.37
N GLY A 184 -9.27 14.83 9.31
CA GLY A 184 -9.84 13.60 9.86
C GLY A 184 -8.87 12.42 9.87
N ARG A 185 -9.43 11.22 10.09
CA ARG A 185 -8.67 9.95 10.05
C ARG A 185 -8.42 9.56 8.60
N GLN A 186 -7.17 9.38 8.25
CA GLN A 186 -6.73 9.17 6.88
C GLN A 186 -5.48 8.30 6.80
N VAL A 187 -5.29 7.64 5.67
CA VAL A 187 -4.01 7.04 5.31
C VAL A 187 -3.09 8.12 4.75
N ILE A 188 -1.83 8.12 5.14
CA ILE A 188 -0.77 8.97 4.60
C ILE A 188 0.31 8.05 4.03
N VAL A 189 0.58 8.21 2.74
CA VAL A 189 1.58 7.44 1.99
C VAL A 189 2.47 8.39 1.22
N PHE A 190 3.78 8.22 1.33
CA PHE A 190 4.76 8.99 0.58
C PHE A 190 5.82 8.09 -0.08
N GLY A 191 6.12 8.39 -1.33
CA GLY A 191 7.19 7.76 -2.10
C GLY A 191 7.11 6.25 -2.18
N ALA A 192 8.19 5.58 -1.80
CA ALA A 192 8.27 4.12 -1.73
C ALA A 192 7.81 3.55 -0.37
N GLU A 193 7.16 4.34 0.46
CA GLU A 193 6.70 3.97 1.81
C GLU A 193 7.82 3.50 2.77
N ARG A 194 9.04 3.94 2.51
CA ARG A 194 10.18 3.56 3.35
C ARG A 194 10.17 4.25 4.71
N LEU A 195 9.51 5.43 4.81
CA LEU A 195 9.40 6.22 6.04
C LEU A 195 7.96 6.42 6.51
N ILE A 196 7.02 6.66 5.60
CA ILE A 196 5.59 6.84 5.92
C ILE A 196 4.79 6.03 4.91
N GLY A 197 4.06 5.03 5.41
CA GLY A 197 3.27 4.12 4.58
C GLY A 197 2.14 3.45 5.32
N VAL A 198 1.28 2.78 4.55
CA VAL A 198 0.03 2.19 5.01
C VAL A 198 0.18 0.81 5.67
N SER A 199 1.28 0.09 5.41
CA SER A 199 1.48 -1.31 5.83
C SER A 199 0.37 -2.25 5.32
N ASP A 200 0.09 -2.26 4.02
CA ASP A 200 -1.03 -3.05 3.47
C ASP A 200 -0.88 -4.57 3.67
N PHE A 201 0.35 -5.08 3.74
CA PHE A 201 0.54 -6.52 3.99
C PHE A 201 -0.02 -6.95 5.34
N THR A 202 0.11 -6.15 6.41
CA THR A 202 -0.53 -6.47 7.71
C THR A 202 -2.04 -6.61 7.54
N ASN A 203 -2.69 -7.38 8.41
CA ASN A 203 -4.15 -7.53 8.34
C ASN A 203 -4.86 -6.24 8.73
N VAL A 204 -4.32 -5.52 9.73
CA VAL A 204 -4.75 -4.18 10.12
C VAL A 204 -3.76 -3.17 9.52
N ARG A 205 -4.25 -2.25 8.71
CA ARG A 205 -3.49 -1.20 8.02
C ARG A 205 -3.27 0.00 8.96
N ARG A 206 -2.29 0.85 8.63
CA ARG A 206 -1.99 2.05 9.44
C ARG A 206 -2.77 3.26 8.95
N THR A 207 -3.30 4.04 9.92
CA THR A 207 -3.93 5.34 9.68
C THR A 207 -3.40 6.40 10.62
N PHE A 208 -3.75 7.64 10.32
CA PHE A 208 -3.36 8.82 11.10
C PHE A 208 -4.57 9.74 11.28
N ASP A 209 -4.71 10.30 12.47
CA ASP A 209 -5.64 11.39 12.74
C ASP A 209 -4.91 12.73 12.56
N GLY A 210 -5.40 13.60 11.66
CA GLY A 210 -4.68 14.82 11.36
C GLY A 210 -5.27 15.69 10.27
N VAL A 211 -4.48 16.68 9.86
CA VAL A 211 -4.77 17.61 8.78
C VAL A 211 -3.68 17.57 7.73
N ARG A 212 -4.07 17.64 6.47
CA ARG A 212 -3.19 17.68 5.30
C ARG A 212 -3.66 18.74 4.31
N GLY A 213 -2.75 19.59 3.88
CA GLY A 213 -2.94 20.53 2.78
C GLY A 213 -2.17 20.06 1.56
N THR A 214 -2.83 19.87 0.43
CA THR A 214 -2.21 19.40 -0.82
C THR A 214 -2.40 20.43 -1.91
N LEU A 215 -1.31 20.95 -2.45
CA LEU A 215 -1.29 21.77 -3.66
C LEU A 215 -0.88 20.90 -4.84
N THR A 216 -1.78 20.73 -5.80
CA THR A 216 -1.50 20.00 -7.05
C THR A 216 -1.47 20.98 -8.20
N THR A 217 -0.41 20.93 -9.00
CA THR A 217 -0.22 21.67 -10.24
C THR A 217 0.30 20.72 -11.33
N PRO A 218 0.31 21.07 -12.60
CA PRO A 218 0.89 20.22 -13.64
C PRO A 218 2.34 19.83 -13.34
N GLY A 219 2.60 18.54 -13.16
CA GLY A 219 3.92 17.98 -12.89
C GLY A 219 4.46 18.20 -11.49
N ASN A 220 3.70 18.82 -10.57
CA ASN A 220 4.15 19.02 -9.20
C ASN A 220 3.01 18.86 -8.16
N THR A 221 3.32 18.21 -7.04
CA THR A 221 2.39 18.08 -5.90
C THR A 221 3.15 18.33 -4.61
N VAL A 222 2.66 19.28 -3.81
CA VAL A 222 3.24 19.62 -2.50
C VAL A 222 2.22 19.32 -1.42
N ASP A 223 2.63 18.53 -0.43
CA ASP A 223 1.86 18.22 0.77
C ASP A 223 2.47 18.87 2.00
N LEU A 224 1.62 19.45 2.82
CA LEU A 224 1.96 19.92 4.18
C LEU A 224 1.01 19.22 5.15
N PHE A 225 1.53 18.58 6.20
CA PHE A 225 0.68 17.82 7.11
C PHE A 225 1.12 17.89 8.57
N TYR A 226 0.16 17.65 9.45
CA TYR A 226 0.35 17.31 10.86
C TYR A 226 -0.57 16.15 11.19
N ALA A 227 -0.04 15.10 11.82
CA ALA A 227 -0.80 13.91 12.11
C ALA A 227 -0.29 13.16 13.35
N ARG A 228 -1.15 12.35 13.93
CA ARG A 228 -0.85 11.36 14.97
C ARG A 228 -1.22 9.98 14.45
N PRO A 229 -0.39 8.96 14.65
CA PRO A 229 -0.77 7.59 14.26
C PRO A 229 -1.97 7.13 15.10
N ALA A 230 -2.91 6.42 14.47
CA ALA A 230 -3.97 5.74 15.19
C ALA A 230 -3.40 4.51 15.91
N ARG A 231 -3.83 4.30 17.16
CA ARG A 231 -3.46 3.14 17.97
C ARG A 231 -4.53 2.07 17.83
N VAL A 232 -4.17 0.96 17.18
CA VAL A 232 -5.08 -0.16 16.98
C VAL A 232 -5.48 -0.77 18.32
N GLN A 233 -6.80 -0.88 18.52
CA GLN A 233 -7.42 -1.54 19.66
C GLN A 233 -8.28 -2.72 19.15
N PRO A 234 -7.85 -3.98 19.30
CA PRO A 234 -8.43 -5.12 18.57
C PRO A 234 -9.94 -5.30 18.69
N HIS A 235 -10.58 -4.82 19.76
CA HIS A 235 -11.99 -5.05 20.06
C HIS A 235 -12.79 -3.79 20.44
N THR A 236 -12.18 -2.63 20.37
CA THR A 236 -12.80 -1.32 20.61
C THR A 236 -12.37 -0.34 19.55
N PRO A 237 -13.07 0.78 19.34
CA PRO A 237 -12.64 1.79 18.39
C PRO A 237 -11.22 2.27 18.65
N ASP A 238 -10.46 2.47 17.56
CA ASP A 238 -9.09 2.96 17.62
C ASP A 238 -9.00 4.38 18.14
N ASP A 239 -8.03 4.64 19.01
CA ASP A 239 -7.69 5.97 19.52
C ASP A 239 -6.48 6.57 18.79
N ASP A 240 -6.23 7.88 18.96
CA ASP A 240 -4.95 8.48 18.59
C ASP A 240 -3.84 8.09 19.59
N PHE A 241 -2.57 8.21 19.14
CA PHE A 241 -1.41 8.15 20.02
C PHE A 241 -1.08 9.58 20.49
N PRO A 242 -1.55 10.04 21.67
CA PRO A 242 -1.36 11.41 22.12
C PRO A 242 0.12 11.78 22.32
N ASP A 243 0.95 10.76 22.60
CA ASP A 243 2.37 10.89 22.90
C ASP A 243 3.26 10.85 21.67
N THR A 244 2.68 10.73 20.47
CA THR A 244 3.40 10.62 19.21
C THR A 244 2.76 11.51 18.16
N SER A 245 3.56 12.34 17.50
CA SER A 245 3.11 13.14 16.37
C SER A 245 4.17 13.20 15.28
N ILE A 246 3.71 13.40 14.06
CA ILE A 246 4.55 13.64 12.90
C ILE A 246 3.97 14.82 12.10
N SER A 247 4.84 15.67 11.59
CA SER A 247 4.47 16.73 10.65
C SER A 247 5.55 16.90 9.60
N GLY A 248 5.23 17.57 8.52
CA GLY A 248 6.24 17.79 7.50
C GLY A 248 5.69 18.32 6.20
N VAL A 249 6.62 18.48 5.27
CA VAL A 249 6.37 18.81 3.88
C VAL A 249 6.90 17.68 3.01
N TYR A 250 6.17 17.35 1.96
CA TYR A 250 6.56 16.39 0.92
C TYR A 250 6.26 17.00 -0.44
N ASP A 251 7.26 17.09 -1.30
CA ASP A 251 7.18 17.65 -2.65
C ASP A 251 7.50 16.56 -3.66
N THR A 252 6.62 16.37 -4.64
CA THR A 252 6.80 15.47 -5.77
C THR A 252 6.86 16.28 -7.06
N CYS A 253 7.99 16.25 -7.75
CA CYS A 253 8.21 16.98 -8.99
C CYS A 253 8.52 16.01 -10.14
N GLU A 254 7.74 16.08 -11.22
CA GLU A 254 8.08 15.44 -12.49
C GLU A 254 9.11 16.30 -13.21
N ILE A 255 10.23 15.71 -13.61
CA ILE A 255 11.30 16.44 -14.29
C ILE A 255 11.02 16.37 -15.80
N PRO A 256 10.72 17.49 -16.47
CA PRO A 256 10.29 17.49 -17.89
C PRO A 256 11.43 17.21 -18.87
N VAL A 257 12.66 17.08 -18.37
CA VAL A 257 13.83 16.67 -19.18
C VAL A 257 13.83 15.15 -19.27
N TRP A 258 14.01 14.61 -20.48
CA TRP A 258 14.06 13.16 -20.64
C TRP A 258 12.72 12.44 -20.45
N GLU A 259 11.69 12.95 -21.08
CA GLU A 259 10.29 12.48 -20.97
C GLU A 259 10.12 10.95 -21.09
N ALA A 260 10.89 10.30 -21.96
CA ALA A 260 10.85 8.85 -22.15
C ALA A 260 11.22 8.07 -20.87
N ALA A 261 12.03 8.65 -19.99
CA ALA A 261 12.46 8.06 -18.72
C ALA A 261 11.52 8.36 -17.56
N ARG A 262 10.59 9.32 -17.72
CA ARG A 262 9.66 9.81 -16.68
C ARG A 262 10.36 10.05 -15.34
N PRO A 263 11.44 10.85 -15.30
CA PRO A 263 12.17 11.06 -14.07
C PRO A 263 11.31 11.87 -13.08
N ARG A 264 11.34 11.46 -11.81
CA ARG A 264 10.65 12.10 -10.71
C ARG A 264 11.63 12.35 -9.58
N LEU A 265 11.58 13.56 -9.03
CA LEU A 265 12.28 13.94 -7.81
C LEU A 265 11.24 14.18 -6.72
N GLU A 266 11.43 13.52 -5.59
CA GLU A 266 10.67 13.74 -4.38
C GLU A 266 11.61 14.32 -3.34
N MET A 267 11.17 15.35 -2.62
CA MET A 267 11.96 16.02 -1.55
C MET A 267 11.09 16.20 -0.32
N TYR A 268 11.63 15.95 0.85
CA TYR A 268 10.83 16.04 2.06
C TYR A 268 11.63 16.47 3.29
N ALA A 269 10.89 17.06 4.22
CA ALA A 269 11.34 17.32 5.57
C ALA A 269 10.23 16.93 6.55
N PHE A 270 10.55 16.02 7.48
CA PHE A 270 9.63 15.56 8.51
C PHE A 270 10.14 15.95 9.90
N TYR A 271 9.22 16.16 10.82
CA TYR A 271 9.48 16.33 12.25
C TYR A 271 8.64 15.35 13.05
N ALA A 272 9.29 14.40 13.72
CA ALA A 272 8.66 13.48 14.64
C ALA A 272 8.93 13.88 16.08
N ASN A 273 7.88 13.87 16.90
CA ASN A 273 7.94 14.06 18.34
C ASN A 273 7.33 12.82 19.02
N ARG A 274 8.10 12.18 19.90
CA ARG A 274 7.67 11.01 20.65
C ARG A 274 8.07 11.16 22.11
N GLN A 275 7.13 10.93 23.02
CA GLN A 275 7.46 10.95 24.47
C GLN A 275 8.22 9.69 24.88
N SER A 276 8.06 8.59 24.16
CA SER A 276 8.72 7.32 24.46
C SER A 276 9.01 6.53 23.18
N ILE A 277 10.29 6.25 22.94
CA ILE A 277 10.79 5.33 21.91
C ILE A 277 12.00 4.60 22.45
N THR A 278 12.30 3.41 21.93
CA THR A 278 13.42 2.59 22.41
C THR A 278 14.47 2.40 21.31
N PHE A 279 15.71 2.82 21.57
CA PHE A 279 16.88 2.48 20.77
C PHE A 279 17.92 1.80 21.66
N ASN A 280 18.49 0.70 21.19
CA ASN A 280 19.56 -0.07 21.85
C ASN A 280 19.34 -0.25 23.37
N GLN A 281 18.15 -0.71 23.77
CA GLN A 281 17.72 -0.93 25.17
C GLN A 281 17.53 0.34 26.01
N THR A 282 17.66 1.54 25.45
CA THR A 282 17.37 2.81 26.11
C THR A 282 16.02 3.31 25.65
N THR A 283 15.11 3.55 26.58
CA THR A 283 13.78 4.13 26.32
C THR A 283 13.77 5.57 26.80
N ALA A 284 13.45 6.52 25.90
CA ALA A 284 13.43 7.94 26.23
C ALA A 284 12.56 8.74 25.23
N GLY A 285 12.33 10.01 25.55
CA GLY A 285 11.70 10.95 24.63
C GLY A 285 12.60 11.34 23.46
N GLU A 286 11.99 11.62 22.32
CA GLU A 286 12.67 11.98 21.09
C GLU A 286 12.02 13.18 20.38
N ASN A 287 12.87 14.03 19.82
CA ASN A 287 12.53 15.03 18.81
C ASN A 287 13.48 14.82 17.63
N ARG A 288 12.95 14.48 16.44
CA ARG A 288 13.76 14.13 15.28
C ARG A 288 13.28 14.82 14.02
N TYR A 289 14.20 15.51 13.34
CA TYR A 289 14.01 15.99 11.97
C TYR A 289 14.59 14.98 11.01
N THR A 290 13.89 14.70 9.93
CA THR A 290 14.32 13.85 8.81
C THR A 290 14.28 14.67 7.54
N PHE A 291 15.38 14.74 6.81
CA PHE A 291 15.48 15.35 5.48
C PHE A 291 15.84 14.27 4.49
N GLY A 292 15.10 14.17 3.41
CA GLY A 292 15.34 13.17 2.40
C GLY A 292 14.99 13.64 1.00
N ALA A 293 15.49 12.90 0.03
CA ALA A 293 15.14 13.05 -1.36
C ALA A 293 15.06 11.66 -2.00
N ARG A 294 14.14 11.48 -2.94
CA ARG A 294 14.04 10.26 -3.74
C ARG A 294 14.03 10.60 -5.20
N PHE A 295 14.88 9.94 -5.96
CA PHE A 295 14.94 10.04 -7.42
C PHE A 295 14.53 8.72 -8.03
N THR A 296 13.54 8.75 -8.92
CA THR A 296 13.14 7.61 -9.74
C THR A 296 13.20 7.95 -11.21
N ALA A 297 13.63 7.01 -12.02
CA ALA A 297 13.62 7.13 -13.48
C ALA A 297 13.52 5.76 -14.14
N ASN A 298 12.92 5.70 -15.32
CA ASN A 298 12.78 4.47 -16.10
C ASN A 298 13.23 4.67 -17.54
N PRO A 299 14.54 4.96 -17.76
CA PRO A 299 15.11 5.11 -19.11
C PRO A 299 15.31 3.73 -19.73
N LYS A 300 14.28 3.20 -20.35
CA LYS A 300 14.33 1.87 -20.97
C LYS A 300 15.65 1.55 -21.66
N PRO A 301 16.26 0.38 -21.40
CA PRO A 301 15.75 -0.76 -20.62
C PRO A 301 16.05 -0.69 -19.12
N PHE A 302 16.65 0.38 -18.60
CA PHE A 302 17.00 0.57 -17.19
C PHE A 302 15.84 1.18 -16.40
N ASP A 303 15.86 0.96 -15.10
CA ASP A 303 15.07 1.68 -14.10
C ASP A 303 15.89 1.91 -12.82
N PHE A 304 15.61 3.01 -12.11
CA PHE A 304 16.34 3.43 -10.93
C PHE A 304 15.38 3.96 -9.86
N ASP A 305 15.70 3.67 -8.59
CA ASP A 305 15.06 4.25 -7.40
C ASP A 305 16.16 4.46 -6.35
N ILE A 306 16.44 5.70 -5.98
CA ILE A 306 17.51 6.06 -5.05
C ILE A 306 16.95 7.05 -4.04
N GLU A 307 17.11 6.76 -2.75
CA GLU A 307 16.55 7.56 -1.64
C GLU A 307 17.58 7.68 -0.50
N PRO A 308 18.33 8.77 -0.42
CA PRO A 308 19.13 9.15 0.74
C PRO A 308 18.30 9.93 1.77
N ASP A 309 18.56 9.65 3.07
CA ASP A 309 17.97 10.32 4.21
C ASP A 309 19.04 10.76 5.20
N TYR A 310 18.79 11.88 5.86
CA TYR A 310 19.57 12.35 6.99
C TYR A 310 18.65 12.79 8.13
N GLN A 311 18.99 12.37 9.34
CA GLN A 311 18.23 12.70 10.53
C GLN A 311 19.09 13.41 11.56
N VAL A 312 18.50 14.42 12.22
CA VAL A 312 19.12 15.17 13.32
C VAL A 312 18.06 15.48 14.36
N GLY A 313 18.44 15.42 15.64
CA GLY A 313 17.47 15.68 16.69
C GLY A 313 18.04 15.54 18.09
N ARG A 314 17.17 15.15 19.00
CA ARG A 314 17.53 14.83 20.38
C ARG A 314 16.84 13.56 20.83
N PHE A 315 17.60 12.68 21.47
CA PHE A 315 17.11 11.49 22.14
C PHE A 315 17.75 11.42 23.53
N ASN A 316 16.96 11.21 24.58
CA ASN A 316 17.45 11.17 25.97
C ASN A 316 18.31 12.39 26.35
N GLY A 317 17.95 13.58 25.86
CA GLY A 317 18.70 14.82 26.11
C GLY A 317 19.98 15.00 25.28
N GLN A 318 20.44 13.99 24.54
CA GLN A 318 21.64 14.02 23.69
C GLN A 318 21.29 14.40 22.26
N THR A 319 22.18 15.11 21.58
CA THR A 319 22.06 15.38 20.15
C THR A 319 22.34 14.10 19.36
N THR A 320 21.52 13.83 18.36
CA THR A 320 21.59 12.63 17.53
C THR A 320 21.78 12.96 16.06
N HIS A 321 22.51 12.12 15.35
CA HIS A 321 22.76 12.18 13.92
C HIS A 321 22.66 10.76 13.34
N SER A 322 21.83 10.58 12.32
CA SER A 322 21.68 9.30 11.66
C SER A 322 21.40 9.47 10.17
N PHE A 323 21.62 8.44 9.40
CA PHE A 323 21.43 8.48 7.96
C PHE A 323 20.92 7.14 7.43
N SER A 324 20.27 7.17 6.26
CA SER A 324 20.02 5.99 5.45
C SER A 324 20.22 6.27 3.96
N ILE A 325 20.48 5.22 3.19
CA ILE A 325 20.47 5.23 1.73
C ILE A 325 19.80 3.94 1.29
N ALA A 326 18.79 4.06 0.44
CA ALA A 326 18.21 2.95 -0.30
C ALA A 326 18.46 3.18 -1.79
N ALA A 327 18.91 2.17 -2.50
CA ALA A 327 19.13 2.24 -3.94
C ALA A 327 18.77 0.91 -4.60
N ILE A 328 18.08 0.96 -5.73
CA ILE A 328 17.82 -0.19 -6.59
C ILE A 328 17.98 0.22 -8.04
N ALA A 329 18.60 -0.65 -8.84
CA ALA A 329 18.71 -0.50 -10.28
C ALA A 329 18.30 -1.82 -10.96
N GLY A 330 17.48 -1.72 -11.99
CA GLY A 330 16.98 -2.84 -12.79
C GLY A 330 17.30 -2.67 -14.28
N TYR A 331 17.29 -3.81 -14.98
CA TYR A 331 17.45 -3.88 -16.43
C TYR A 331 16.44 -4.86 -17.02
N THR A 332 15.51 -4.39 -17.86
CA THR A 332 14.47 -5.23 -18.45
C THR A 332 14.91 -5.74 -19.83
N LEU A 333 14.96 -7.05 -20.00
CA LEU A 333 15.27 -7.73 -21.26
C LEU A 333 13.97 -7.93 -22.08
N GLU A 334 13.40 -6.86 -22.63
CA GLU A 334 12.09 -6.86 -23.31
C GLU A 334 11.99 -7.82 -24.50
N GLN A 335 13.12 -8.15 -25.14
CA GLN A 335 13.17 -9.04 -26.32
C GLN A 335 13.37 -10.52 -25.95
N VAL A 336 13.60 -10.83 -24.67
CA VAL A 336 13.75 -12.19 -24.16
C VAL A 336 12.40 -12.68 -23.67
N ALA A 337 12.10 -13.96 -23.91
CA ALA A 337 10.87 -14.59 -23.40
C ALA A 337 10.73 -14.36 -21.89
N LEU A 338 9.49 -14.09 -21.41
CA LEU A 338 9.15 -13.73 -20.04
C LEU A 338 9.69 -12.36 -19.58
N SER A 339 10.29 -11.56 -20.48
CA SER A 339 10.81 -10.21 -20.21
C SER A 339 11.55 -10.11 -18.86
N PRO A 340 12.61 -10.93 -18.65
CA PRO A 340 13.30 -10.96 -17.36
C PRO A 340 13.89 -9.60 -17.03
N ARG A 341 13.70 -9.18 -15.78
CA ARG A 341 14.28 -7.95 -15.22
C ARG A 341 15.19 -8.32 -14.04
N PRO A 342 16.50 -8.60 -14.27
CA PRO A 342 17.47 -8.62 -13.18
C PRO A 342 17.56 -7.24 -12.54
N PHE A 343 17.83 -7.21 -11.23
CA PHE A 343 18.06 -6.00 -10.45
C PHE A 343 19.08 -6.22 -9.36
N LEU A 344 19.66 -5.12 -8.89
CA LEU A 344 20.51 -5.08 -7.73
C LEU A 344 20.05 -3.94 -6.82
N GLY A 345 19.81 -4.26 -5.54
CA GLY A 345 19.50 -3.29 -4.51
C GLY A 345 20.62 -3.22 -3.46
N PHE A 346 20.72 -2.05 -2.84
CA PHE A 346 21.61 -1.73 -1.74
C PHE A 346 20.88 -0.86 -0.73
N ASP A 347 21.00 -1.19 0.55
CA ASP A 347 20.48 -0.40 1.65
C ASP A 347 21.53 -0.26 2.73
N ILE A 348 21.62 0.93 3.33
CA ILE A 348 22.38 1.18 4.54
C ILE A 348 21.59 2.13 5.44
N ALA A 349 21.56 1.86 6.74
CA ALA A 349 21.03 2.75 7.75
C ALA A 349 21.89 2.68 9.01
N SER A 350 22.25 3.83 9.55
CA SER A 350 23.17 3.95 10.68
C SER A 350 22.66 3.27 11.94
N GLY A 351 23.57 2.69 12.70
CA GLY A 351 23.37 2.21 14.07
C GLY A 351 23.85 3.18 15.11
N GLY A 352 23.34 3.04 16.32
CA GLY A 352 23.77 3.81 17.49
C GLY A 352 25.01 3.22 18.15
N HIS A 353 25.44 3.89 19.21
CA HIS A 353 26.51 3.47 20.10
C HIS A 353 25.99 3.39 21.54
N HIS A 354 26.70 2.69 22.42
CA HIS A 354 26.28 2.55 23.82
C HIS A 354 26.14 3.89 24.53
N ASP A 355 26.98 4.88 24.22
CA ASP A 355 26.99 6.21 24.79
C ASP A 355 25.96 7.16 24.10
N ASN A 356 25.55 6.89 22.87
CA ASN A 356 24.51 7.60 22.16
C ASN A 356 23.65 6.69 21.27
N PRO A 357 22.71 5.94 21.84
CA PRO A 357 21.83 5.05 21.09
C PRO A 357 20.89 5.80 20.13
N GLY A 358 20.65 7.10 20.33
CA GLY A 358 19.84 7.91 19.42
C GLY A 358 20.45 8.14 18.03
N ASN A 359 21.72 7.76 17.79
CA ASN A 359 22.32 7.75 16.46
C ASN A 359 21.84 6.60 15.58
N THR A 360 21.03 5.68 16.13
CA THR A 360 20.27 4.71 15.33
C THR A 360 19.33 5.45 14.38
N PHE A 361 19.33 5.07 13.10
CA PHE A 361 18.36 5.59 12.14
C PHE A 361 16.94 5.20 12.58
N ASP A 362 16.03 6.15 12.56
CA ASP A 362 14.61 5.90 12.84
C ASP A 362 13.84 5.73 11.53
N GLN A 363 13.28 4.56 11.32
CA GLN A 363 12.48 4.27 10.12
C GLN A 363 11.08 4.93 10.13
N LEU A 364 10.71 5.67 11.18
CA LEU A 364 9.43 6.36 11.37
C LEU A 364 8.23 5.41 11.34
N PHE A 365 7.40 5.48 10.30
CA PHE A 365 6.16 4.71 10.13
C PHE A 365 6.12 3.97 8.77
N PRO A 366 7.08 3.11 8.46
CA PRO A 366 7.23 2.50 7.14
C PRO A 366 6.14 1.47 6.85
N SER A 367 5.92 1.19 5.57
CA SER A 367 5.39 -0.10 5.13
C SER A 367 6.57 -1.08 5.08
N GLY A 368 6.69 -1.93 6.11
CA GLY A 368 7.90 -2.75 6.30
C GLY A 368 8.02 -3.91 5.31
N HIS A 369 6.88 -4.46 4.86
CA HIS A 369 6.85 -5.63 4.00
C HIS A 369 7.55 -5.38 2.67
N ASP A 370 8.29 -6.38 2.20
CA ASP A 370 9.11 -6.42 0.98
C ASP A 370 10.32 -5.47 0.93
N LYS A 371 10.40 -4.46 1.80
CA LYS A 371 11.51 -3.50 1.81
C LYS A 371 12.81 -4.13 2.32
N PHE A 372 12.70 -5.03 3.31
CA PHE A 372 13.83 -5.77 3.90
C PHE A 372 13.57 -7.28 3.94
N GLY A 373 13.15 -7.86 2.81
CA GLY A 373 12.69 -9.24 2.69
C GLY A 373 11.20 -9.39 2.92
N ILE A 374 10.67 -10.54 2.58
CA ILE A 374 9.23 -10.84 2.63
C ILE A 374 8.83 -11.42 4.00
N ILE A 375 9.79 -11.99 4.73
CA ILE A 375 9.58 -12.52 6.10
C ILE A 375 9.29 -11.41 7.11
N ASP A 376 9.67 -10.15 6.82
CA ASP A 376 9.54 -8.99 7.72
C ASP A 376 10.31 -9.13 9.04
N ALA A 377 11.34 -9.97 9.06
CA ALA A 377 12.15 -10.20 10.26
C ALA A 377 13.07 -9.03 10.61
N ILE A 378 13.54 -8.29 9.60
CA ILE A 378 14.54 -7.23 9.73
C ILE A 378 13.95 -5.88 9.32
N GLY A 379 14.31 -4.82 10.05
CA GLY A 379 13.91 -3.43 9.76
C GLY A 379 15.07 -2.55 9.27
N ARG A 380 14.73 -1.29 8.89
CA ARG A 380 15.65 -0.27 8.39
C ARG A 380 16.34 0.48 9.56
N GLN A 381 17.01 -0.23 10.43
CA GLN A 381 17.73 0.35 11.58
C GLN A 381 18.99 -0.45 11.82
N ASN A 382 20.13 0.21 11.92
CA ASN A 382 21.43 -0.45 12.12
C ASN A 382 21.69 -1.57 11.10
N ILE A 383 21.57 -1.27 9.81
CA ILE A 383 21.55 -2.29 8.76
C ILE A 383 22.45 -1.91 7.58
N ILE A 384 23.08 -2.90 6.98
CA ILE A 384 23.62 -2.90 5.63
C ILE A 384 22.99 -4.10 4.92
N ALA A 385 22.43 -3.90 3.73
CA ALA A 385 21.85 -4.98 2.95
C ALA A 385 22.22 -4.86 1.46
N VAL A 386 22.46 -6.00 0.83
CA VAL A 386 22.64 -6.13 -0.62
C VAL A 386 21.68 -7.18 -1.13
N HIS A 387 20.91 -6.85 -2.18
CA HIS A 387 19.89 -7.78 -2.66
C HIS A 387 19.84 -7.85 -4.20
N PRO A 388 20.55 -8.81 -4.81
CA PRO A 388 20.32 -9.21 -6.18
C PRO A 388 18.99 -9.96 -6.32
N GLY A 389 18.33 -9.78 -7.45
CA GLY A 389 17.10 -10.50 -7.77
C GLY A 389 16.70 -10.36 -9.23
N PHE A 390 15.59 -10.97 -9.58
CA PHE A 390 14.95 -10.78 -10.87
C PHE A 390 13.44 -10.95 -10.80
N THR A 391 12.74 -10.32 -11.72
CA THR A 391 11.31 -10.56 -11.98
C THR A 391 11.12 -11.18 -13.35
N LEU A 392 10.09 -12.04 -13.48
CA LEU A 392 9.65 -12.64 -14.74
C LEU A 392 8.18 -12.35 -14.95
N ASN A 393 7.79 -12.02 -16.18
CA ASN A 393 6.39 -11.96 -16.60
C ASN A 393 5.97 -13.31 -17.16
N LEU A 394 5.33 -14.16 -16.33
CA LEU A 394 4.92 -15.50 -16.71
C LEU A 394 3.71 -15.53 -17.65
N LEU A 395 2.81 -14.53 -17.49
CA LEU A 395 1.70 -14.26 -18.39
C LEU A 395 1.75 -12.79 -18.80
N GLU A 396 1.81 -12.53 -20.11
CA GLU A 396 1.79 -11.18 -20.65
C GLU A 396 0.37 -10.64 -20.74
N ASN A 397 0.23 -9.34 -20.47
CA ASN A 397 -1.02 -8.59 -20.55
C ASN A 397 -1.72 -8.78 -21.92
N LYS A 398 -2.83 -9.53 -21.91
CA LYS A 398 -3.85 -9.39 -22.94
C LYS A 398 -4.86 -8.33 -22.48
N PRO A 399 -5.43 -7.54 -23.39
CA PRO A 399 -6.43 -6.54 -23.00
C PRO A 399 -7.57 -7.16 -22.18
N GLY A 400 -7.70 -6.74 -20.92
CA GLY A 400 -8.76 -7.19 -19.99
C GLY A 400 -8.38 -8.33 -19.07
N ALA A 401 -7.11 -8.79 -19.06
CA ALA A 401 -6.76 -10.03 -18.40
C ALA A 401 -5.44 -10.02 -17.64
N GLU A 402 -5.26 -11.05 -17.10
CA GLU A 402 -4.30 -11.87 -16.38
C GLU A 402 -2.87 -11.38 -16.52
N ARG A 403 -2.33 -10.98 -15.42
CA ARG A 403 -0.91 -10.72 -15.27
C ARG A 403 -0.38 -11.64 -14.17
N LEU A 404 0.58 -12.49 -14.51
CA LEU A 404 1.27 -13.33 -13.54
C LEU A 404 2.76 -12.99 -13.57
N THR A 405 3.30 -12.62 -12.42
CA THR A 405 4.72 -12.30 -12.27
C THR A 405 5.35 -13.18 -11.20
N LEU A 406 6.61 -13.57 -11.40
CA LEU A 406 7.46 -14.19 -10.40
C LEU A 406 8.54 -13.20 -9.99
N LEU A 407 8.66 -12.96 -8.69
CA LEU A 407 9.81 -12.32 -8.05
C LEU A 407 10.67 -13.39 -7.41
N THR A 408 11.98 -13.31 -7.63
CA THR A 408 12.99 -14.06 -6.88
C THR A 408 14.10 -13.13 -6.49
N GLN A 409 14.49 -13.14 -5.21
CA GLN A 409 15.58 -12.32 -4.72
C GLN A 409 16.31 -13.02 -3.58
N TYR A 410 17.57 -12.70 -3.40
CA TYR A 410 18.35 -13.04 -2.23
C TYR A 410 18.83 -11.76 -1.56
N ARG A 411 18.65 -11.62 -0.27
CA ARG A 411 19.07 -10.43 0.49
C ARG A 411 20.01 -10.84 1.61
N GLN A 412 21.22 -10.30 1.61
CA GLN A 412 22.20 -10.50 2.66
C GLN A 412 22.21 -9.29 3.60
N PHE A 413 22.21 -9.55 4.92
CA PHE A 413 22.11 -8.54 5.96
C PHE A 413 23.32 -8.52 6.88
N TRP A 414 23.78 -7.32 7.23
CA TRP A 414 24.81 -7.07 8.24
C TRP A 414 24.40 -5.91 9.14
N ARG A 415 24.88 -5.90 10.39
CA ARG A 415 24.82 -4.73 11.25
C ARG A 415 25.78 -3.65 10.73
N GLU A 416 25.35 -2.39 10.72
CA GLU A 416 26.22 -1.25 10.46
C GLU A 416 27.12 -1.04 11.68
N SER A 417 26.57 -0.91 12.89
CA SER A 417 27.26 -0.80 14.18
C SER A 417 27.16 -2.11 14.97
N THR A 418 28.27 -2.59 15.52
CA THR A 418 28.29 -3.76 16.41
C THR A 418 27.86 -3.40 17.84
N GLN A 419 27.79 -2.10 18.17
CA GLN A 419 27.37 -1.62 19.48
C GLN A 419 25.85 -1.43 19.61
N ASP A 420 25.10 -1.59 18.52
CA ASP A 420 23.67 -1.42 18.47
C ASP A 420 22.92 -2.74 18.29
N ALA A 421 21.63 -2.72 18.63
CA ALA A 421 20.70 -3.80 18.44
C ALA A 421 20.41 -4.08 16.94
N VAL A 422 19.80 -5.23 16.65
CA VAL A 422 19.09 -5.50 15.38
C VAL A 422 17.60 -5.33 15.65
N TYR A 423 16.89 -4.72 14.70
CA TYR A 423 15.49 -4.33 14.82
C TYR A 423 14.61 -5.09 13.83
N THR A 424 13.35 -5.28 14.20
CA THR A 424 12.31 -5.85 13.31
C THR A 424 11.79 -4.81 12.32
N SER A 425 11.01 -5.24 11.33
CA SER A 425 10.30 -4.34 10.39
C SER A 425 9.37 -3.33 11.09
N SER A 426 8.90 -3.63 12.30
CA SER A 426 8.11 -2.70 13.13
C SER A 426 8.94 -1.72 13.95
N GLY A 427 10.29 -1.81 13.94
CA GLY A 427 11.19 -0.97 14.74
C GLY A 427 11.41 -1.47 16.18
N SER A 428 10.87 -2.61 16.55
CA SER A 428 11.14 -3.24 17.84
C SER A 428 12.50 -3.95 17.85
N ILE A 429 13.12 -4.06 19.01
CA ILE A 429 14.39 -4.79 19.13
C ILE A 429 14.17 -6.29 18.89
N LEU A 430 14.77 -6.83 17.84
CA LEU A 430 14.82 -8.26 17.56
C LEU A 430 15.86 -8.95 18.43
N ARG A 431 17.07 -8.40 18.49
CA ARG A 431 18.21 -8.86 19.30
C ARG A 431 18.98 -7.66 19.81
N PRO A 432 19.32 -7.59 21.10
CA PRO A 432 20.26 -6.60 21.61
C PRO A 432 21.66 -6.82 21.02
N SER A 433 22.57 -5.87 21.17
CA SER A 433 23.94 -5.95 20.62
C SER A 433 24.73 -7.20 21.08
N GLY A 434 24.40 -7.71 22.28
CA GLY A 434 24.93 -8.96 22.81
C GLY A 434 26.42 -8.94 23.17
N GLY A 435 27.09 -7.79 23.06
CA GLY A 435 28.54 -7.68 23.32
C GLY A 435 29.43 -8.46 22.33
N THR A 436 28.88 -8.79 21.17
CA THR A 436 29.59 -9.51 20.11
C THR A 436 29.96 -8.59 18.94
N ASP A 437 31.13 -8.79 18.36
CA ASP A 437 31.60 -8.09 17.15
C ASP A 437 31.08 -8.72 15.85
N ALA A 438 30.27 -9.79 15.92
CA ALA A 438 29.69 -10.44 14.76
C ALA A 438 28.79 -9.48 14.00
N LYS A 439 29.07 -9.20 12.74
CA LYS A 439 28.27 -8.31 11.89
C LYS A 439 27.16 -9.02 11.12
N ALA A 440 27.40 -10.24 10.62
CA ALA A 440 26.49 -10.96 9.76
C ALA A 440 25.21 -11.35 10.52
N ILE A 441 24.06 -10.75 10.12
CA ILE A 441 22.74 -11.09 10.66
C ILE A 441 22.23 -12.36 9.99
N GLY A 442 22.38 -12.48 8.66
CA GLY A 442 21.94 -13.63 7.87
C GLY A 442 21.56 -13.25 6.47
N GLY A 443 20.92 -14.17 5.77
CA GLY A 443 20.43 -13.96 4.40
C GLY A 443 19.05 -14.51 4.21
N GLU A 444 18.23 -13.83 3.40
CA GLU A 444 16.86 -14.22 3.06
C GLU A 444 16.75 -14.52 1.57
N LEU A 445 16.15 -15.65 1.23
CA LEU A 445 15.82 -16.05 -0.14
C LEU A 445 14.31 -16.05 -0.30
N ASP A 446 13.81 -15.29 -1.28
CA ASP A 446 12.39 -15.08 -1.52
C ASP A 446 11.96 -15.57 -2.89
N PHE A 447 10.79 -16.20 -2.92
CA PHE A 447 10.04 -16.53 -4.12
C PHE A 447 8.60 -16.03 -3.94
N GLN A 448 8.12 -15.17 -4.83
CA GLN A 448 6.76 -14.65 -4.78
C GLN A 448 6.11 -14.66 -6.15
N LEU A 449 4.92 -15.25 -6.24
CA LEU A 449 4.03 -15.16 -7.38
C LEU A 449 2.97 -14.10 -7.10
N ASN A 450 2.79 -13.15 -8.02
CA ASN A 450 1.69 -12.19 -7.98
C ASN A 450 0.81 -12.40 -9.21
N TRP A 451 -0.46 -12.65 -8.99
CA TRP A 451 -1.42 -12.99 -10.04
C TRP A 451 -2.61 -12.02 -10.00
N GLN A 452 -2.72 -11.19 -11.03
CA GLN A 452 -3.91 -10.43 -11.35
C GLN A 452 -4.78 -11.29 -12.26
N LEU A 453 -5.83 -11.93 -11.74
CA LEU A 453 -6.69 -12.82 -12.51
C LEU A 453 -7.62 -12.02 -13.42
N ASP A 454 -8.23 -10.99 -12.88
CA ASP A 454 -9.05 -10.03 -13.61
C ASP A 454 -9.02 -8.66 -12.89
N ARG A 455 -9.92 -7.75 -13.21
CA ARG A 455 -10.00 -6.44 -12.57
C ARG A 455 -10.28 -6.54 -11.06
N HIS A 456 -11.07 -7.52 -10.63
CA HIS A 456 -11.58 -7.68 -9.27
C HIS A 456 -10.75 -8.61 -8.41
N ILE A 457 -10.10 -9.59 -9.01
CA ILE A 457 -9.46 -10.69 -8.28
C ILE A 457 -7.95 -10.64 -8.44
N THR A 458 -7.28 -10.49 -7.32
CA THR A 458 -5.82 -10.64 -7.21
C THR A 458 -5.48 -11.77 -6.26
N SER A 459 -4.39 -12.46 -6.52
CA SER A 459 -3.85 -13.49 -5.65
C SER A 459 -2.33 -13.35 -5.59
N TYR A 460 -1.76 -13.71 -4.47
CA TYR A 460 -0.33 -13.90 -4.36
C TYR A 460 0.00 -15.12 -3.51
N ALA A 461 1.15 -15.72 -3.76
CA ALA A 461 1.69 -16.81 -2.97
C ALA A 461 3.21 -16.69 -2.91
N GLY A 462 3.80 -17.06 -1.79
CA GLY A 462 5.24 -16.99 -1.61
C GLY A 462 5.77 -18.08 -0.69
N TYR A 463 7.08 -18.33 -0.88
CA TYR A 463 7.91 -19.10 0.03
C TYR A 463 9.23 -18.35 0.23
N CYS A 464 9.62 -18.18 1.49
CA CYS A 464 10.82 -17.48 1.88
C CYS A 464 11.60 -18.28 2.91
N HIS A 465 12.92 -18.21 2.83
CA HIS A 465 13.81 -18.90 3.76
C HIS A 465 14.88 -17.92 4.27
N PHE A 466 15.02 -17.80 5.58
CA PHE A 466 16.06 -16.99 6.21
C PHE A 466 17.14 -17.87 6.82
N PHE A 467 18.35 -17.78 6.30
CA PHE A 467 19.56 -18.39 6.84
C PHE A 467 20.12 -17.50 7.93
N HIS A 468 20.17 -17.96 9.17
CA HIS A 468 20.73 -17.17 10.27
C HIS A 468 22.23 -16.95 10.10
N GLY A 469 22.71 -15.78 10.53
CA GLY A 469 24.14 -15.45 10.52
C GLY A 469 24.80 -15.53 11.89
N ALA A 470 26.09 -15.24 11.92
CA ALA A 470 26.91 -15.34 13.12
C ALA A 470 26.38 -14.46 14.29
N PHE A 471 25.79 -13.29 14.01
CA PHE A 471 25.23 -12.45 15.05
C PHE A 471 24.01 -13.11 15.72
N ILE A 472 23.07 -13.64 14.94
CA ILE A 472 21.88 -14.33 15.47
C ILE A 472 22.33 -15.55 16.29
N ALA A 473 23.28 -16.35 15.78
CA ALA A 473 23.83 -17.51 16.49
C ALA A 473 24.50 -17.14 17.83
N ALA A 474 25.17 -15.99 17.90
CA ALA A 474 25.86 -15.52 19.10
C ALA A 474 24.93 -14.92 20.16
N THR A 475 23.67 -14.55 19.80
CA THR A 475 22.81 -13.72 20.66
C THR A 475 21.52 -14.38 21.11
N GLY A 476 21.29 -15.67 20.80
CA GLY A 476 20.11 -16.41 21.28
C GLY A 476 19.69 -17.57 20.38
N PRO A 477 18.42 -17.99 20.42
CA PRO A 477 17.88 -19.00 19.51
C PRO A 477 18.17 -18.64 18.05
N HIS A 478 18.61 -19.60 17.26
CA HIS A 478 19.17 -19.36 15.92
C HIS A 478 18.75 -20.43 14.91
N SER A 479 17.50 -20.88 15.00
CA SER A 479 16.93 -21.71 13.92
C SER A 479 16.67 -20.86 12.68
N ASP A 480 16.92 -21.42 11.49
CA ASP A 480 16.53 -20.79 10.24
C ASP A 480 15.00 -20.66 10.17
N ILE A 481 14.50 -19.62 9.49
CA ILE A 481 13.07 -19.37 9.38
C ILE A 481 12.58 -19.83 8.01
N ASP A 482 11.49 -20.59 7.98
CA ASP A 482 10.68 -20.82 6.78
C ASP A 482 9.37 -20.04 6.88
N PHE A 483 9.00 -19.35 5.83
CA PHE A 483 7.73 -18.63 5.72
C PHE A 483 7.05 -18.99 4.41
N ALA A 484 5.82 -19.44 4.49
CA ALA A 484 4.98 -19.68 3.33
C ALA A 484 3.63 -18.97 3.50
N TYR A 485 3.11 -18.40 2.44
CA TYR A 485 1.85 -17.67 2.50
C TYR A 485 1.11 -17.71 1.17
N THR A 486 -0.19 -17.53 1.24
CA THR A 486 -1.04 -17.31 0.06
C THR A 486 -2.19 -16.40 0.42
N ALA A 487 -2.63 -15.58 -0.53
CA ALA A 487 -3.79 -14.73 -0.36
C ALA A 487 -4.63 -14.65 -1.62
N LEU A 488 -5.92 -14.45 -1.41
CA LEU A 488 -6.89 -14.09 -2.43
C LEU A 488 -7.57 -12.79 -2.01
N THR A 489 -7.63 -11.83 -2.93
CA THR A 489 -8.29 -10.54 -2.70
C THR A 489 -9.34 -10.33 -3.77
N PHE A 490 -10.56 -10.03 -3.33
CA PHE A 490 -11.65 -9.56 -4.17
C PHE A 490 -11.89 -8.08 -3.89
N THR A 491 -11.94 -7.25 -4.95
CA THR A 491 -12.14 -5.80 -4.87
C THR A 491 -13.27 -5.36 -5.79
N PHE A 492 -14.14 -4.50 -5.30
CA PHE A 492 -15.25 -3.95 -6.08
C PHE A 492 -15.47 -2.47 -5.83
#